data_4236336ac180085c07eb54125adf71e0
#
_entry.id   4236336ac180085c07eb54125adf71e0
#
_cell.length_a   1.000
_cell.length_b   1.000
_cell.length_c   1.000
_cell.angle_alpha   90.00
_cell.angle_beta   90.00
_cell.angle_gamma   90.00
#
_symmetry.space_group_name_H-M   'P 1'
#
loop_
_entity.id
_entity.type
_entity.pdbx_description
1 polymer ?
#
loop_
_entity_poly.entity_id
_entity_poly.type
_entity_poly.pdbx_seq_one_letter_code
_entity_poly.pdbx_strand_id
1 'polypeptide(L)'
;MCIRDSLDHKDDVRPIGPGFKQAFRELYKDYIEYVPNAHIQKVDPFNKRIETAAGDMKFDHAVLMAPHQAGDLVWKADGIGLNAVGKPSGWADVDNKMLTLKKDDRVYVIGDAVGIVSPQFLFYPKSGHIANRHGKIVAAYISERLAGRDPKVSLPDNLCYMMVNGSPKEAINVQFDYKINTQGIIEQTQIDYNQRSAAFVADNFKWAGLMFDDMFG
;
A
#
# COMPACT_ATOMS: atom_id res chain seq x y z
N MET A 1 -11.70 30.95 6.57
CA MET A 1 -11.47 29.81 5.66
C MET A 1 -10.64 28.80 6.42
N CYS A 2 -11.09 27.56 6.59
CA CYS A 2 -10.31 26.54 7.28
C CYS A 2 -9.34 25.94 6.26
N ILE A 3 -8.03 26.16 6.44
CA ILE A 3 -6.98 25.45 5.72
C ILE A 3 -6.77 24.12 6.43
N ARG A 4 -6.62 23.04 5.67
CA ARG A 4 -6.29 21.70 6.17
C ARG A 4 -4.90 21.35 5.71
N ASP A 5 -3.97 21.19 6.65
CA ASP A 5 -2.61 20.77 6.35
C ASP A 5 -2.58 19.25 6.14
N SER A 6 -1.99 18.82 5.05
CA SER A 6 -1.70 17.41 4.76
C SER A 6 -0.20 17.18 4.89
N LEU A 7 0.21 16.59 6.02
CA LEU A 7 1.61 16.33 6.33
C LEU A 7 2.06 14.99 5.75
N ASP A 8 3.16 14.98 5.01
CA ASP A 8 3.78 13.75 4.52
C ASP A 8 5.26 13.71 4.92
N HIS A 9 5.73 12.54 5.34
CA HIS A 9 7.14 12.31 5.66
C HIS A 9 8.04 12.21 4.42
N LYS A 10 7.43 12.03 3.24
CA LYS A 10 8.09 11.96 1.94
C LYS A 10 8.16 13.34 1.27
N ASP A 11 8.96 13.40 0.23
CA ASP A 11 9.09 14.56 -0.66
C ASP A 11 7.86 14.76 -1.55
N ASP A 12 7.04 13.72 -1.73
CA ASP A 12 5.86 13.73 -2.58
C ASP A 12 4.84 12.66 -2.20
N VAL A 13 3.58 12.88 -2.59
CA VAL A 13 2.50 11.88 -2.48
C VAL A 13 2.79 10.73 -3.44
N ARG A 14 3.03 9.56 -2.91
CA ARG A 14 3.29 8.34 -3.71
C ARG A 14 2.18 7.31 -3.48
N PRO A 15 1.86 6.49 -4.49
CA PRO A 15 2.58 6.28 -5.76
C PRO A 15 2.20 7.21 -6.90
N ILE A 16 1.16 8.03 -6.80
CA ILE A 16 0.63 8.85 -7.89
C ILE A 16 0.87 10.34 -7.61
N GLY A 17 2.10 10.71 -7.33
CA GLY A 17 2.50 12.09 -7.05
C GLY A 17 1.99 13.12 -8.08
N PRO A 18 2.21 12.94 -9.39
CA PRO A 18 1.76 13.88 -10.39
C PRO A 18 0.25 14.11 -10.41
N GLY A 19 -0.55 13.04 -10.32
CA GLY A 19 -2.01 13.11 -10.32
C GLY A 19 -2.57 13.82 -9.08
N PHE A 20 -2.02 13.53 -7.90
CA PHE A 20 -2.40 14.23 -6.67
C PHE A 20 -1.96 15.70 -6.68
N LYS A 21 -0.75 16.01 -7.13
CA LYS A 21 -0.28 17.40 -7.27
C LYS A 21 -1.20 18.22 -8.16
N GLN A 22 -1.64 17.64 -9.28
CA GLN A 22 -2.61 18.29 -10.15
C GLN A 22 -3.92 18.57 -9.40
N ALA A 23 -4.47 17.57 -8.69
CA ALA A 23 -5.69 17.74 -7.92
C ALA A 23 -5.54 18.81 -6.83
N PHE A 24 -4.45 18.79 -6.08
CA PHE A 24 -4.19 19.79 -5.03
C PHE A 24 -4.06 21.21 -5.59
N ARG A 25 -3.39 21.39 -6.74
CA ARG A 25 -3.20 22.70 -7.37
C ARG A 25 -4.48 23.26 -8.02
N GLU A 26 -5.31 22.39 -8.58
CA GLU A 26 -6.48 22.80 -9.36
C GLU A 26 -7.77 22.78 -8.54
N LEU A 27 -7.98 21.75 -7.72
CA LEU A 27 -9.24 21.54 -7.00
C LEU A 27 -9.19 22.03 -5.55
N TYR A 28 -8.04 21.85 -4.89
CA TYR A 28 -7.95 21.98 -3.44
C TYR A 28 -7.01 23.09 -2.96
N LYS A 29 -6.44 23.88 -3.87
CA LYS A 29 -5.47 24.94 -3.55
C LYS A 29 -5.93 25.95 -2.49
N ASP A 30 -7.25 26.17 -2.39
CA ASP A 30 -7.84 27.11 -1.45
C ASP A 30 -8.28 26.42 -0.12
N TYR A 31 -8.09 25.10 -0.02
CA TYR A 31 -8.57 24.30 1.12
C TYR A 31 -7.50 23.43 1.76
N ILE A 32 -6.49 23.01 1.00
CA ILE A 32 -5.45 22.08 1.46
C ILE A 32 -4.08 22.68 1.19
N GLU A 33 -3.25 22.74 2.23
CA GLU A 33 -1.82 22.94 2.14
C GLU A 33 -1.12 21.58 2.27
N TYR A 34 -0.38 21.16 1.24
CA TYR A 34 0.41 19.93 1.29
C TYR A 34 1.83 20.27 1.75
N VAL A 35 2.24 19.68 2.89
CA VAL A 35 3.54 19.90 3.52
C VAL A 35 4.40 18.64 3.39
N PRO A 36 5.30 18.56 2.41
CA PRO A 36 6.21 17.44 2.24
C PRO A 36 7.33 17.47 3.28
N ASN A 37 8.02 16.34 3.44
CA ASN A 37 9.14 16.18 4.38
C ASN A 37 8.80 16.50 5.83
N ALA A 38 7.52 16.48 6.18
CA ALA A 38 7.00 16.79 7.51
C ALA A 38 6.95 15.53 8.39
N HIS A 39 8.11 14.87 8.59
CA HIS A 39 8.19 13.72 9.49
C HIS A 39 7.78 14.13 10.91
N ILE A 40 6.70 13.52 11.41
CA ILE A 40 6.18 13.79 12.75
C ILE A 40 7.16 13.23 13.78
N GLN A 41 7.64 14.09 14.66
CA GLN A 41 8.58 13.75 15.74
C GLN A 41 7.86 13.59 17.07
N LYS A 42 6.86 14.46 17.32
CA LYS A 42 6.10 14.44 18.56
C LYS A 42 4.70 15.02 18.35
N VAL A 43 3.75 14.47 19.07
CA VAL A 43 2.38 15.00 19.13
C VAL A 43 2.06 15.34 20.58
N ASP A 44 1.63 16.59 20.81
CA ASP A 44 1.10 17.05 22.08
C ASP A 44 -0.42 17.29 21.92
N PRO A 45 -1.25 16.32 22.32
CA PRO A 45 -2.70 16.45 22.16
C PRO A 45 -3.33 17.46 23.11
N PHE A 46 -2.67 17.76 24.24
CA PHE A 46 -3.18 18.70 25.24
C PHE A 46 -3.00 20.15 24.80
N ASN A 47 -1.82 20.47 24.25
CA ASN A 47 -1.52 21.80 23.70
C ASN A 47 -1.86 21.90 22.21
N LYS A 48 -2.42 20.83 21.61
CA LYS A 48 -2.80 20.76 20.19
C LYS A 48 -1.66 21.16 19.27
N ARG A 49 -0.50 20.52 19.45
CA ARG A 49 0.74 20.84 18.73
C ARG A 49 1.36 19.56 18.15
N ILE A 50 1.87 19.68 16.95
CA ILE A 50 2.66 18.64 16.29
C ILE A 50 4.05 19.23 16.00
N GLU A 51 5.09 18.56 16.46
CA GLU A 51 6.49 18.86 16.12
C GLU A 51 6.87 18.01 14.92
N THR A 52 7.31 18.63 13.85
CA THR A 52 7.73 17.95 12.62
C THR A 52 9.12 18.39 12.17
N ALA A 53 9.71 17.62 11.24
CA ALA A 53 10.96 18.02 10.61
C ALA A 53 10.84 19.30 9.77
N ALA A 54 9.62 19.67 9.33
CA ALA A 54 9.33 20.88 8.59
C ALA A 54 8.96 22.08 9.48
N GLY A 55 8.89 21.89 10.80
CA GLY A 55 8.52 22.90 11.80
C GLY A 55 7.35 22.48 12.66
N ASP A 56 7.01 23.35 13.61
CA ASP A 56 5.94 23.10 14.56
C ASP A 56 4.60 23.63 14.05
N MET A 57 3.57 22.85 14.23
CA MET A 57 2.21 23.18 13.78
C MET A 57 1.21 23.10 14.92
N LYS A 58 0.26 24.01 14.96
CA LYS A 58 -0.93 23.96 15.83
C LYS A 58 -2.10 23.41 15.06
N PHE A 59 -2.98 22.69 15.75
CA PHE A 59 -4.19 22.14 15.13
C PHE A 59 -5.41 22.30 16.05
N ASP A 60 -6.57 22.41 15.48
CA ASP A 60 -7.85 22.26 16.20
C ASP A 60 -8.28 20.80 16.25
N HIS A 61 -8.13 20.11 15.12
CA HIS A 61 -8.37 18.68 14.95
C HIS A 61 -7.25 18.07 14.13
N ALA A 62 -6.82 16.85 14.48
CA ALA A 62 -5.81 16.11 13.74
C ALA A 62 -6.26 14.67 13.48
N VAL A 63 -6.04 14.18 12.26
CA VAL A 63 -6.15 12.77 11.93
C VAL A 63 -4.74 12.23 11.75
N LEU A 64 -4.32 11.36 12.65
CA LEU A 64 -2.96 10.84 12.71
C LEU A 64 -2.95 9.37 12.29
N MET A 65 -2.12 9.06 11.30
CA MET A 65 -1.89 7.68 10.87
C MET A 65 -0.74 7.10 11.68
N ALA A 66 -1.05 6.18 12.58
CA ALA A 66 -0.03 5.45 13.32
C ALA A 66 0.81 4.56 12.38
N PRO A 67 2.08 4.30 12.71
CA PRO A 67 2.89 3.32 11.97
C PRO A 67 2.19 1.96 11.95
N HIS A 68 2.03 1.41 10.75
CA HIS A 68 1.39 0.11 10.56
C HIS A 68 2.41 -1.02 10.74
N GLN A 69 1.91 -2.18 11.17
CA GLN A 69 2.68 -3.42 11.29
C GLN A 69 1.77 -4.63 11.07
N ALA A 70 2.37 -5.80 10.90
CA ALA A 70 1.63 -7.06 10.82
C ALA A 70 0.87 -7.32 12.11
N GLY A 71 -0.28 -8.00 11.98
CA GLY A 71 -1.13 -8.33 13.11
C GLY A 71 -0.45 -9.25 14.14
N ASP A 72 -0.97 -9.26 15.37
CA ASP A 72 -0.42 -9.96 16.53
C ASP A 72 -0.11 -11.44 16.29
N LEU A 73 -0.88 -12.12 15.43
CA LEU A 73 -0.66 -13.53 15.13
C LEU A 73 0.73 -13.78 14.52
N VAL A 74 1.19 -12.88 13.63
CA VAL A 74 2.53 -12.99 13.01
C VAL A 74 3.62 -12.79 14.05
N TRP A 75 3.43 -11.86 14.98
CA TRP A 75 4.34 -11.64 16.12
C TRP A 75 4.40 -12.85 17.05
N LYS A 76 3.25 -13.40 17.45
CA LYS A 76 3.16 -14.58 18.32
C LYS A 76 3.73 -15.84 17.65
N ALA A 77 3.63 -15.93 16.33
CA ALA A 77 4.23 -16.99 15.55
C ALA A 77 5.75 -16.78 15.34
N ASP A 78 6.35 -15.71 15.89
CA ASP A 78 7.75 -15.35 15.68
C ASP A 78 8.12 -15.29 14.18
N GLY A 79 7.19 -14.77 13.38
CA GLY A 79 7.29 -14.68 11.93
C GLY A 79 7.76 -13.33 11.42
N ILE A 80 8.12 -12.39 12.30
CA ILE A 80 8.54 -11.03 11.94
C ILE A 80 9.99 -11.03 11.46
N GLY A 81 10.23 -10.43 10.29
CA GLY A 81 11.56 -10.22 9.75
C GLY A 81 12.33 -9.10 10.45
N LEU A 82 13.63 -9.06 10.22
CA LEU A 82 14.50 -7.99 10.71
C LEU A 82 14.70 -6.92 9.63
N ASN A 83 14.88 -5.69 10.05
CA ASN A 83 15.28 -4.57 9.20
C ASN A 83 16.83 -4.53 9.05
N ALA A 84 17.33 -3.58 8.27
CA ALA A 84 18.76 -3.44 7.97
C ALA A 84 19.66 -3.20 9.22
N VAL A 85 19.09 -2.80 10.35
CA VAL A 85 19.81 -2.58 11.61
C VAL A 85 19.55 -3.70 12.64
N GLY A 86 19.00 -4.84 12.18
CA GLY A 86 18.77 -6.01 13.03
C GLY A 86 17.61 -5.90 14.02
N LYS A 87 16.74 -4.91 13.86
CA LYS A 87 15.52 -4.76 14.68
C LYS A 87 14.30 -5.34 13.95
N PRO A 88 13.24 -5.74 14.67
CA PRO A 88 12.01 -6.18 14.05
C PRO A 88 11.52 -5.16 13.00
N SER A 89 11.23 -5.65 11.79
CA SER A 89 10.75 -4.81 10.68
C SER A 89 9.29 -4.39 10.83
N GLY A 90 8.56 -5.08 11.68
CA GLY A 90 7.10 -4.97 11.80
C GLY A 90 6.32 -5.84 10.82
N TRP A 91 6.97 -6.53 9.88
CA TRP A 91 6.35 -7.30 8.80
C TRP A 91 6.88 -8.73 8.73
N ALA A 92 6.07 -9.64 8.18
CA ALA A 92 6.43 -11.04 8.07
C ALA A 92 7.66 -11.29 7.18
N ASP A 93 8.57 -12.15 7.62
CA ASP A 93 9.68 -12.64 6.80
C ASP A 93 9.22 -13.84 5.97
N VAL A 94 8.95 -13.57 4.70
CA VAL A 94 8.38 -14.55 3.77
C VAL A 94 9.37 -14.93 2.66
N ASP A 95 9.20 -16.14 2.14
CA ASP A 95 9.65 -16.44 0.78
C ASP A 95 8.82 -15.55 -0.18
N ASN A 96 9.49 -14.70 -0.92
CA ASN A 96 8.85 -13.67 -1.74
C ASN A 96 8.11 -14.21 -2.99
N LYS A 97 8.31 -15.49 -3.34
CA LYS A 97 7.66 -16.15 -4.48
C LYS A 97 6.53 -17.07 -4.05
N MET A 98 6.70 -17.74 -2.89
CA MET A 98 5.73 -18.71 -2.39
C MET A 98 4.80 -18.14 -1.33
N LEU A 99 5.11 -16.95 -0.77
CA LEU A 99 4.37 -16.28 0.31
C LEU A 99 4.29 -17.12 1.58
N THR A 100 5.20 -18.07 1.79
CA THR A 100 5.35 -18.83 3.03
C THR A 100 6.29 -18.12 4.00
N LEU A 101 6.10 -18.33 5.31
CA LEU A 101 7.11 -17.89 6.27
C LEU A 101 8.44 -18.60 5.97
N LYS A 102 9.56 -17.88 6.00
CA LYS A 102 10.87 -18.50 5.77
C LYS A 102 11.23 -19.56 6.81
N LYS A 103 10.70 -19.44 8.03
CA LYS A 103 10.95 -20.40 9.09
C LYS A 103 10.02 -21.60 9.10
N ASP A 104 8.87 -21.52 8.41
CA ASP A 104 7.90 -22.62 8.28
C ASP A 104 7.15 -22.51 6.95
N ASP A 105 7.50 -23.32 5.98
CA ASP A 105 6.95 -23.32 4.62
C ASP A 105 5.51 -23.83 4.53
N ARG A 106 4.94 -24.31 5.64
CA ARG A 106 3.53 -24.69 5.76
C ARG A 106 2.63 -23.52 6.14
N VAL A 107 3.21 -22.38 6.55
CA VAL A 107 2.48 -21.19 6.98
C VAL A 107 2.56 -20.14 5.89
N TYR A 108 1.43 -19.82 5.28
CA TYR A 108 1.32 -18.76 4.28
C TYR A 108 0.96 -17.44 4.94
N VAL A 109 1.57 -16.35 4.45
CA VAL A 109 1.24 -14.99 4.84
C VAL A 109 0.86 -14.20 3.60
N ILE A 110 -0.27 -13.50 3.64
CA ILE A 110 -0.84 -12.76 2.51
C ILE A 110 -1.21 -11.32 2.88
N GLY A 111 -1.49 -10.51 1.87
CA GLY A 111 -1.95 -9.14 2.03
C GLY A 111 -0.92 -8.25 2.73
N ASP A 112 -1.42 -7.36 3.55
CA ASP A 112 -0.62 -6.30 4.17
C ASP A 112 0.46 -6.80 5.13
N ALA A 113 0.29 -8.00 5.69
CA ALA A 113 1.28 -8.58 6.60
C ALA A 113 2.61 -8.99 5.93
N VAL A 114 2.60 -9.16 4.59
CA VAL A 114 3.78 -9.56 3.83
C VAL A 114 4.88 -8.51 3.95
N GLY A 115 6.11 -8.95 4.26
CA GLY A 115 7.28 -8.10 4.40
C GLY A 115 7.95 -7.73 3.07
N ILE A 116 9.27 -7.62 3.09
CA ILE A 116 10.06 -7.23 1.91
C ILE A 116 10.04 -8.37 0.88
N VAL A 117 9.63 -8.04 -0.35
CA VAL A 117 9.55 -8.98 -1.47
C VAL A 117 10.60 -8.71 -2.56
N SER A 118 11.13 -7.49 -2.62
CA SER A 118 12.13 -7.10 -3.60
C SER A 118 13.09 -6.06 -3.04
N PRO A 119 14.38 -6.12 -3.35
CA PRO A 119 15.32 -5.05 -3.00
C PRO A 119 15.09 -3.76 -3.79
N GLN A 120 14.35 -3.81 -4.91
CA GLN A 120 14.14 -2.66 -5.79
C GLN A 120 12.98 -1.76 -5.34
N PHE A 121 11.85 -2.36 -4.91
CA PHE A 121 10.65 -1.63 -4.50
C PHE A 121 10.18 -1.95 -3.06
N LEU A 122 10.87 -2.82 -2.36
CA LEU A 122 10.67 -3.28 -0.99
C LEU A 122 9.37 -4.08 -0.81
N PHE A 123 8.22 -3.43 -0.76
CA PHE A 123 6.93 -4.03 -0.43
C PHE A 123 5.97 -3.96 -1.60
N TYR A 124 5.13 -4.97 -1.76
CA TYR A 124 3.89 -4.80 -2.53
C TYR A 124 3.05 -3.67 -1.92
N PRO A 125 2.27 -2.93 -2.73
CA PRO A 125 1.27 -2.02 -2.20
C PRO A 125 0.39 -2.74 -1.18
N LYS A 126 0.21 -2.12 -0.01
CA LYS A 126 -0.67 -2.64 1.03
C LYS A 126 -2.10 -2.25 0.69
N SER A 127 -2.74 -3.07 -0.14
CA SER A 127 -4.06 -2.81 -0.72
C SER A 127 -4.93 -4.05 -0.73
N GLY A 128 -6.26 -3.84 -0.70
CA GLY A 128 -7.23 -4.93 -0.82
C GLY A 128 -7.08 -5.72 -2.12
N HIS A 129 -6.66 -5.08 -3.21
CA HIS A 129 -6.41 -5.75 -4.48
C HIS A 129 -5.27 -6.78 -4.35
N ILE A 130 -4.11 -6.38 -3.82
CA ILE A 130 -2.98 -7.28 -3.56
C ILE A 130 -3.40 -8.40 -2.60
N ALA A 131 -4.15 -8.10 -1.54
CA ALA A 131 -4.62 -9.11 -0.60
C ALA A 131 -5.51 -10.17 -1.29
N ASN A 132 -6.43 -9.74 -2.16
CA ASN A 132 -7.26 -10.65 -2.96
C ASN A 132 -6.40 -11.50 -3.90
N ARG A 133 -5.45 -10.90 -4.63
CA ARG A 133 -4.54 -11.63 -5.53
C ARG A 133 -3.69 -12.65 -4.79
N HIS A 134 -3.13 -12.27 -3.65
CA HIS A 134 -2.38 -13.19 -2.79
C HIS A 134 -3.27 -14.37 -2.32
N GLY A 135 -4.53 -14.12 -1.95
CA GLY A 135 -5.47 -15.17 -1.57
C GLY A 135 -5.66 -16.20 -2.69
N LYS A 136 -5.91 -15.74 -3.91
CA LYS A 136 -6.07 -16.62 -5.10
C LYS A 136 -4.78 -17.40 -5.41
N ILE A 137 -3.63 -16.75 -5.39
CA ILE A 137 -2.33 -17.37 -5.63
C ILE A 137 -2.05 -18.46 -4.60
N VAL A 138 -2.23 -18.16 -3.32
CA VAL A 138 -1.97 -19.12 -2.24
C VAL A 138 -2.97 -20.29 -2.27
N ALA A 139 -4.24 -20.04 -2.58
CA ALA A 139 -5.22 -21.10 -2.75
C ALA A 139 -4.80 -22.09 -3.86
N ALA A 140 -4.30 -21.59 -4.99
CA ALA A 140 -3.75 -22.41 -6.06
C ALA A 140 -2.50 -23.19 -5.58
N TYR A 141 -1.58 -22.56 -4.84
CA TYR A 141 -0.40 -23.24 -4.29
C TYR A 141 -0.75 -24.37 -3.34
N ILE A 142 -1.72 -24.16 -2.45
CA ILE A 142 -2.21 -25.19 -1.53
C ILE A 142 -2.83 -26.34 -2.32
N SER A 143 -3.65 -26.04 -3.33
CA SER A 143 -4.26 -27.05 -4.18
C SER A 143 -3.24 -27.95 -4.90
N GLU A 144 -2.18 -27.33 -5.47
CA GLU A 144 -1.10 -28.09 -6.12
C GLU A 144 -0.35 -28.97 -5.13
N ARG A 145 0.01 -28.44 -3.96
CA ARG A 145 0.71 -29.23 -2.91
C ARG A 145 -0.15 -30.40 -2.40
N LEU A 146 -1.45 -30.20 -2.19
CA LEU A 146 -2.36 -31.28 -1.79
C LEU A 146 -2.48 -32.36 -2.86
N ALA A 147 -2.32 -32.00 -4.13
CA ALA A 147 -2.29 -32.95 -5.25
C ALA A 147 -0.89 -33.59 -5.48
N GLY A 148 0.09 -33.31 -4.60
CA GLY A 148 1.45 -33.86 -4.70
C GLY A 148 2.28 -33.21 -5.83
N ARG A 149 1.93 -32.00 -6.26
CA ARG A 149 2.64 -31.27 -7.32
C ARG A 149 3.31 -30.02 -6.75
N ASP A 150 4.42 -29.63 -7.37
CA ASP A 150 5.08 -28.35 -7.04
C ASP A 150 4.32 -27.17 -7.68
N PRO A 151 3.94 -26.16 -6.89
CA PRO A 151 3.27 -24.97 -7.42
C PRO A 151 4.17 -24.18 -8.37
N LYS A 152 3.62 -23.71 -9.48
CA LYS A 152 4.31 -22.74 -10.34
C LYS A 152 4.20 -21.35 -9.73
N VAL A 153 5.34 -20.64 -9.63
CA VAL A 153 5.39 -19.28 -9.13
C VAL A 153 4.46 -18.37 -9.93
N SER A 154 3.59 -17.67 -9.24
CA SER A 154 2.70 -16.65 -9.78
C SER A 154 2.88 -15.35 -8.99
N LEU A 155 2.85 -14.21 -9.67
CA LEU A 155 2.96 -12.90 -9.04
C LEU A 155 1.60 -12.18 -9.11
N PRO A 156 1.29 -11.33 -8.13
CA PRO A 156 0.08 -10.51 -8.19
C PRO A 156 0.23 -9.45 -9.26
N ASP A 157 -0.87 -8.81 -9.64
CA ASP A 157 -0.94 -7.47 -10.19
C ASP A 157 -1.52 -6.53 -9.14
N ASN A 158 -1.42 -5.23 -9.34
CA ASN A 158 -2.09 -4.25 -8.47
C ASN A 158 -2.75 -3.16 -9.29
N LEU A 159 -3.96 -2.81 -8.92
CA LEU A 159 -4.72 -1.71 -9.48
C LEU A 159 -5.37 -0.92 -8.35
N CYS A 160 -5.14 0.39 -8.33
CA CYS A 160 -5.74 1.30 -7.35
C CYS A 160 -6.43 2.45 -8.06
N TYR A 161 -7.65 2.77 -7.61
CA TYR A 161 -8.38 3.96 -8.02
C TYR A 161 -8.48 4.92 -6.84
N MET A 162 -8.28 6.21 -7.08
CA MET A 162 -8.44 7.27 -6.09
C MET A 162 -9.41 8.32 -6.60
N MET A 163 -10.54 8.47 -5.91
CA MET A 163 -11.49 9.56 -6.16
C MET A 163 -10.83 10.87 -5.77
N VAL A 164 -10.75 11.82 -6.70
CA VAL A 164 -10.09 13.11 -6.49
C VAL A 164 -11.02 14.31 -6.69
N ASN A 165 -12.24 14.08 -7.17
CA ASN A 165 -13.26 15.14 -7.28
C ASN A 165 -14.65 14.55 -7.05
N GLY A 166 -15.49 15.28 -6.32
CA GLY A 166 -16.85 14.87 -6.03
C GLY A 166 -17.90 15.43 -7.01
N SER A 167 -17.61 16.59 -7.63
CA SER A 167 -18.51 17.26 -8.57
C SER A 167 -17.72 18.12 -9.57
N PRO A 168 -17.59 17.73 -10.84
CA PRO A 168 -17.97 16.41 -11.37
C PRO A 168 -17.16 15.28 -10.71
N LYS A 169 -17.70 14.06 -10.71
CA LYS A 169 -16.95 12.91 -10.18
C LYS A 169 -15.78 12.58 -11.09
N GLU A 170 -14.59 12.55 -10.53
CA GLU A 170 -13.36 12.21 -11.23
C GLU A 170 -12.44 11.36 -10.35
N ALA A 171 -11.70 10.47 -10.97
CA ALA A 171 -10.70 9.63 -10.33
C ALA A 171 -9.38 9.65 -11.12
N ILE A 172 -8.32 9.26 -10.44
CA ILE A 172 -7.04 8.87 -11.02
C ILE A 172 -6.79 7.40 -10.71
N ASN A 173 -5.89 6.74 -11.45
CA ASN A 173 -5.52 5.37 -11.15
C ASN A 173 -4.01 5.13 -11.27
N VAL A 174 -3.57 4.01 -10.68
CA VAL A 174 -2.24 3.46 -10.86
C VAL A 174 -2.33 1.95 -10.97
N GLN A 175 -1.53 1.39 -11.86
CA GLN A 175 -1.35 -0.04 -12.02
C GLN A 175 0.13 -0.40 -11.77
N PHE A 176 0.35 -1.53 -11.10
CA PHE A 176 1.65 -2.16 -10.96
C PHE A 176 1.59 -3.58 -11.52
N ASP A 177 2.55 -3.89 -12.39
CA ASP A 177 2.78 -5.23 -12.89
C ASP A 177 4.14 -5.73 -12.37
N TYR A 178 4.24 -7.03 -12.15
CA TYR A 178 5.44 -7.65 -11.58
C TYR A 178 5.94 -8.78 -12.45
N LYS A 179 7.24 -8.92 -12.56
CA LYS A 179 7.90 -10.02 -13.25
C LYS A 179 9.15 -10.45 -12.50
N ILE A 180 9.57 -11.69 -12.71
CA ILE A 180 10.84 -12.19 -12.21
C ILE A 180 11.88 -12.01 -13.33
N ASN A 181 12.97 -11.32 -13.03
CA ASN A 181 14.06 -11.12 -13.97
C ASN A 181 15.00 -12.34 -14.03
N THR A 182 16.02 -12.27 -14.90
CA THR A 182 17.01 -13.34 -15.10
C THR A 182 17.84 -13.65 -13.86
N GLN A 183 17.91 -12.74 -12.88
CA GLN A 183 18.59 -12.91 -11.59
C GLN A 183 17.67 -13.49 -10.52
N GLY A 184 16.40 -13.77 -10.85
CA GLY A 184 15.40 -14.27 -9.92
C GLY A 184 14.81 -13.20 -8.99
N ILE A 185 15.05 -11.90 -9.26
CA ILE A 185 14.53 -10.77 -8.48
C ILE A 185 13.18 -10.34 -9.06
N ILE A 186 12.23 -10.03 -8.18
CA ILE A 186 10.94 -9.47 -8.59
C ILE A 186 11.13 -8.00 -8.92
N GLU A 187 10.79 -7.62 -10.15
CA GLU A 187 10.79 -6.25 -10.67
C GLU A 187 9.36 -5.73 -10.77
N GLN A 188 9.21 -4.42 -10.59
CA GLN A 188 7.92 -3.72 -10.70
C GLN A 188 7.94 -2.79 -11.91
N THR A 189 6.86 -2.80 -12.68
CA THR A 189 6.53 -1.76 -13.66
C THR A 189 5.33 -0.99 -13.15
N GLN A 190 5.42 0.35 -13.14
CA GLN A 190 4.33 1.24 -12.73
C GLN A 190 3.78 1.97 -13.95
N ILE A 191 2.45 2.05 -14.03
CA ILE A 191 1.72 2.82 -15.04
C ILE A 191 0.84 3.82 -14.29
N ASP A 192 1.13 5.11 -14.49
CA ASP A 192 0.38 6.20 -13.88
C ASP A 192 -0.50 6.89 -14.93
N TYR A 193 -1.77 7.07 -14.62
CA TYR A 193 -2.68 7.90 -15.38
C TYR A 193 -2.84 9.24 -14.65
N ASN A 194 -2.04 10.23 -15.07
CA ASN A 194 -1.93 11.52 -14.38
C ASN A 194 -3.11 12.45 -14.61
N GLN A 195 -4.03 12.10 -15.53
CA GLN A 195 -5.20 12.90 -15.81
C GLN A 195 -6.40 12.38 -15.03
N ARG A 196 -7.11 13.31 -14.40
CA ARG A 196 -8.41 13.01 -13.81
C ARG A 196 -9.41 12.68 -14.90
N SER A 197 -10.23 11.66 -14.68
CA SER A 197 -11.26 11.26 -15.65
C SER A 197 -12.51 10.72 -14.97
N ALA A 198 -13.67 11.06 -15.50
CA ALA A 198 -14.94 10.43 -15.14
C ALA A 198 -14.98 8.94 -15.55
N ALA A 199 -14.26 8.55 -16.60
CA ALA A 199 -14.16 7.14 -17.02
C ALA A 199 -13.55 6.28 -15.91
N PHE A 200 -12.52 6.76 -15.21
CA PHE A 200 -11.92 6.02 -14.09
C PHE A 200 -12.88 5.85 -12.91
N VAL A 201 -13.89 6.71 -12.77
CA VAL A 201 -14.95 6.51 -11.76
C VAL A 201 -15.81 5.30 -12.12
N ALA A 202 -16.21 5.17 -13.39
CA ALA A 202 -16.96 4.02 -13.85
C ALA A 202 -16.15 2.72 -13.72
N ASP A 203 -14.87 2.76 -14.11
CA ASP A 203 -13.96 1.63 -13.98
C ASP A 203 -13.74 1.24 -12.50
N ASN A 204 -13.66 2.21 -11.59
CA ASN A 204 -13.56 1.95 -10.14
C ASN A 204 -14.78 1.18 -9.61
N PHE A 205 -16.00 1.59 -9.99
CA PHE A 205 -17.20 0.86 -9.58
C PHE A 205 -17.26 -0.55 -10.17
N LYS A 206 -16.89 -0.71 -11.44
CA LYS A 206 -16.81 -2.02 -12.09
C LYS A 206 -15.78 -2.91 -11.38
N TRP A 207 -14.60 -2.38 -11.11
CA TRP A 207 -13.55 -3.07 -10.37
C TRP A 207 -14.03 -3.49 -8.97
N ALA A 208 -14.69 -2.59 -8.24
CA ALA A 208 -15.23 -2.90 -6.92
C ALA A 208 -16.27 -4.03 -6.97
N GLY A 209 -17.16 -4.01 -7.96
CA GLY A 209 -18.13 -5.10 -8.20
C GLY A 209 -17.43 -6.44 -8.38
N LEU A 210 -16.44 -6.51 -9.28
CA LEU A 210 -15.68 -7.74 -9.52
C LEU A 210 -14.94 -8.23 -8.27
N MET A 211 -14.42 -7.31 -7.43
CA MET A 211 -13.78 -7.69 -6.17
C MET A 211 -14.79 -8.27 -5.16
N PHE A 212 -16.00 -7.71 -5.10
CA PHE A 212 -17.06 -8.26 -4.24
C PHE A 212 -17.56 -9.62 -4.74
N ASP A 213 -17.73 -9.80 -6.05
CA ASP A 213 -18.07 -11.08 -6.65
C ASP A 213 -17.01 -12.15 -6.33
N ASP A 214 -15.74 -11.80 -6.39
CA ASP A 214 -14.62 -12.67 -6.03
C ASP A 214 -14.62 -13.10 -4.54
N MET A 215 -15.12 -12.25 -3.65
CA MET A 215 -15.08 -12.51 -2.20
C MET A 215 -16.35 -13.14 -1.66
N PHE A 216 -17.49 -12.88 -2.28
CA PHE A 216 -18.80 -13.20 -1.69
C PHE A 216 -19.76 -13.87 -2.69
N GLY A 217 -19.39 -13.98 -3.98
CA GLY A 217 -20.20 -14.54 -5.08
C GLY A 217 -20.20 -16.05 -5.22
#